data_3df6eed48b4e40bc03e6316ec0b5d9f2
#
_entry.id   3df6eed48b4e40bc03e6316ec0b5d9f2
#
_cell.length_a   1.000
_cell.length_b   1.000
_cell.length_c   1.000
_cell.angle_alpha   90.00
_cell.angle_beta   90.00
_cell.angle_gamma   90.00
#
_symmetry.space_group_name_H-M   'P 1'
#
loop_
_entity.id
_entity.type
_entity.pdbx_description
1 polymer ?
#
loop_
_entity_poly.entity_id
_entity_poly.type
_entity_poly.pdbx_seq_one_letter_code
_entity_poly.pdbx_strand_id
1 'polypeptide(L)'
;MSSYQSILLQNATILVPKGPGDDHVIPLKNHSLLIEGNRIARIAPHIDPSSKSTEVIDCSAKIISPGFVDTHHHVWQTQLKGRYADHSLLEYMVPGNMASHSYKPEDVFWGQLGGCLEALEAGTTTIVDHAHISCTPDHNNAALSATLSSGIRSIYCYCPSGRVKTWKPFEMEEEFLPAWLFEQLTSMCKAGPFANGRVTMGFAFDSFYLPKDVVINIFNQVRGLGIKTITSHYVPSLLPGSTIDLLESYGLLEKDILLSHATPLNDSDAQKLQRVGASISSTPDTELQMGHGWPVCFQENAKSISSLGIDCHSNNTGSIVAQMKVGLQAERARRNDRIHEAGKIPARVQVSAQDAFQLGTIGGARAIKMSDQIGSLEEGKIADLSIWDTLSPAMICAAEEDPIAAIILHSAPSDIDAVIVDGQFRKRNRQLATTKLDLELMPNMKHEKSDVQWRDVATELLKSRQSILETEKASGADDPEAGFENIVRIFGTDKDKLVY
;
A
#
# COMPACT_ATOMS: atom_id res chain seq x y z
N MET A 1 30.06 7.05 0.88
CA MET A 1 29.21 7.90 1.72
C MET A 1 28.52 8.88 0.80
N SER A 2 27.23 8.71 0.53
CA SER A 2 26.46 9.70 -0.21
C SER A 2 26.41 10.96 0.65
N SER A 3 26.98 12.07 0.15
CA SER A 3 26.79 13.37 0.78
C SER A 3 25.30 13.70 0.62
N TYR A 4 24.53 13.60 1.71
CA TYR A 4 23.16 14.08 1.70
C TYR A 4 23.17 15.55 1.25
N GLN A 5 22.45 15.81 0.18
CA GLN A 5 22.30 17.14 -0.38
C GLN A 5 21.29 17.90 0.49
N SER A 6 21.56 19.17 0.77
CA SER A 6 20.55 20.06 1.36
C SER A 6 19.65 20.59 0.25
N ILE A 7 18.33 20.54 0.44
CA ILE A 7 17.32 21.01 -0.54
C ILE A 7 16.44 22.04 0.15
N LEU A 8 16.31 23.19 -0.46
CA LEU A 8 15.44 24.28 -0.01
C LEU A 8 14.32 24.50 -1.04
N LEU A 9 13.09 24.15 -0.65
CA LEU A 9 11.87 24.38 -1.40
C LEU A 9 11.28 25.72 -0.96
N GLN A 10 11.26 26.73 -1.84
CA GLN A 10 10.84 28.11 -1.50
C GLN A 10 9.47 28.47 -2.08
N ASN A 11 8.77 29.39 -1.44
CA ASN A 11 7.56 30.06 -1.94
C ASN A 11 6.34 29.13 -2.15
N ALA A 12 6.27 27.98 -1.48
CA ALA A 12 5.20 27.01 -1.64
C ALA A 12 3.97 27.29 -0.77
N THR A 13 2.87 26.63 -1.09
CA THR A 13 1.79 26.35 -0.13
C THR A 13 2.09 25.02 0.53
N ILE A 14 2.39 25.01 1.82
CA ILE A 14 2.80 23.82 2.56
C ILE A 14 1.66 23.33 3.43
N LEU A 15 1.26 22.06 3.31
CA LEU A 15 0.20 21.44 4.10
C LEU A 15 0.77 20.90 5.41
N VAL A 16 0.51 21.56 6.53
CA VAL A 16 1.02 21.20 7.85
C VAL A 16 -0.12 20.89 8.83
N PRO A 17 0.12 20.11 9.90
CA PRO A 17 -0.85 19.96 10.99
C PRO A 17 -1.23 21.32 11.58
N LYS A 18 -2.49 21.48 11.96
CA LYS A 18 -3.02 22.72 12.57
C LYS A 18 -2.35 23.04 13.92
N GLY A 19 -1.92 22.03 14.63
CA GLY A 19 -1.22 22.12 15.90
C GLY A 19 -0.72 20.76 16.38
N PRO A 20 0.06 20.72 17.46
CA PRO A 20 0.56 19.46 18.00
C PRO A 20 -0.56 18.48 18.35
N GLY A 21 -0.54 17.29 17.76
CA GLY A 21 -1.55 16.26 17.99
C GLY A 21 -2.89 16.49 17.31
N ASP A 22 -3.02 17.53 16.48
CA ASP A 22 -4.19 17.78 15.64
C ASP A 22 -3.94 17.22 14.22
N ASP A 23 -4.74 16.25 13.82
CA ASP A 23 -4.64 15.64 12.49
C ASP A 23 -5.17 16.54 11.36
N HIS A 24 -5.88 17.63 11.72
CA HIS A 24 -6.34 18.61 10.73
C HIS A 24 -5.17 19.35 10.11
N VAL A 25 -5.19 19.44 8.80
CA VAL A 25 -4.13 20.05 8.00
C VAL A 25 -4.57 21.44 7.55
N ILE A 26 -3.64 22.38 7.67
CA ILE A 26 -3.85 23.78 7.20
C ILE A 26 -2.80 24.12 6.15
N PRO A 27 -3.15 24.98 5.16
CA PRO A 27 -2.21 25.48 4.17
C PRO A 27 -1.43 26.71 4.69
N LEU A 28 -0.11 26.62 4.75
CA LEU A 28 0.78 27.75 4.94
C LEU A 28 1.20 28.30 3.56
N LYS A 29 0.59 29.39 3.13
CA LYS A 29 0.91 30.04 1.83
C LYS A 29 2.23 30.82 1.92
N ASN A 30 3.03 30.81 0.82
CA ASN A 30 4.31 31.49 0.70
C ASN A 30 5.31 31.11 1.81
N HIS A 31 5.43 29.80 2.09
CA HIS A 31 6.40 29.26 3.03
C HIS A 31 7.48 28.46 2.32
N SER A 32 8.58 28.30 3.00
CA SER A 32 9.73 27.53 2.56
C SER A 32 9.92 26.30 3.48
N LEU A 33 10.44 25.20 2.90
CA LEU A 33 10.75 23.96 3.58
C LEU A 33 12.21 23.58 3.25
N LEU A 34 13.02 23.44 4.29
CA LEU A 34 14.42 23.01 4.20
C LEU A 34 14.52 21.52 4.54
N ILE A 35 15.15 20.76 3.67
CA ILE A 35 15.53 19.36 3.89
C ILE A 35 17.04 19.31 4.10
N GLU A 36 17.48 18.70 5.20
CA GLU A 36 18.88 18.40 5.47
C GLU A 36 19.02 16.89 5.72
N GLY A 37 19.84 16.25 4.90
CA GLY A 37 19.90 14.80 4.90
C GLY A 37 18.59 14.19 4.43
N ASN A 38 17.98 13.39 5.30
CA ASN A 38 16.68 12.77 5.04
C ASN A 38 15.52 13.39 5.85
N ARG A 39 15.76 14.56 6.52
CA ARG A 39 14.77 15.14 7.43
C ARG A 39 14.36 16.55 7.02
N ILE A 40 13.13 16.89 7.38
CA ILE A 40 12.64 18.27 7.34
C ILE A 40 13.32 19.02 8.48
N ALA A 41 14.26 19.90 8.11
CA ALA A 41 15.04 20.66 9.08
C ALA A 41 14.30 21.90 9.57
N ARG A 42 13.54 22.57 8.67
CA ARG A 42 12.81 23.80 9.01
C ARG A 42 11.65 24.07 8.06
N ILE A 43 10.58 24.65 8.59
CA ILE A 43 9.45 25.21 7.84
C ILE A 43 9.22 26.65 8.34
N ALA A 44 9.34 27.66 7.45
CA ALA A 44 9.17 29.06 7.82
C ALA A 44 8.80 29.90 6.58
N PRO A 45 8.25 31.13 6.75
CA PRO A 45 7.94 32.01 5.63
C PRO A 45 9.17 32.31 4.76
N HIS A 46 10.34 32.44 5.38
CA HIS A 46 11.60 32.66 4.69
C HIS A 46 12.71 31.83 5.35
N ILE A 47 13.50 31.16 4.52
CA ILE A 47 14.68 30.38 4.93
C ILE A 47 15.82 30.73 3.98
N ASP A 48 16.96 31.10 4.52
CA ASP A 48 18.19 31.23 3.77
C ASP A 48 18.83 29.85 3.53
N PRO A 49 19.49 29.62 2.38
CA PRO A 49 20.21 28.38 2.14
C PRO A 49 21.21 28.08 3.26
N SER A 50 21.20 26.88 3.81
CA SER A 50 22.09 26.49 4.91
C SER A 50 23.57 26.43 4.50
N SER A 51 23.85 26.32 3.19
CA SER A 51 25.19 26.31 2.62
C SER A 51 25.17 26.70 1.14
N LYS A 52 26.34 26.96 0.55
CA LYS A 52 26.49 27.20 -0.90
C LYS A 52 26.15 25.97 -1.76
N SER A 53 26.14 24.78 -1.16
CA SER A 53 25.78 23.52 -1.83
C SER A 53 24.30 23.17 -1.68
N THR A 54 23.51 23.99 -0.97
CA THR A 54 22.06 23.79 -0.86
C THR A 54 21.40 23.99 -2.24
N GLU A 55 20.68 22.99 -2.72
CA GLU A 55 19.89 23.13 -3.93
C GLU A 55 18.63 23.94 -3.61
N VAL A 56 18.47 25.09 -4.25
CA VAL A 56 17.31 25.97 -4.08
C VAL A 56 16.35 25.78 -5.23
N ILE A 57 15.10 25.44 -4.90
CA ILE A 57 14.03 25.18 -5.86
C ILE A 57 12.88 26.14 -5.58
N ASP A 58 12.50 26.92 -6.58
CA ASP A 58 11.31 27.76 -6.51
C ASP A 58 10.04 26.89 -6.68
N CYS A 59 9.25 26.87 -5.64
CA CYS A 59 7.96 26.18 -5.57
C CYS A 59 6.77 27.16 -5.60
N SER A 60 6.97 28.36 -6.20
CA SER A 60 5.85 29.27 -6.50
C SER A 60 4.77 28.52 -7.29
N ALA A 61 3.50 28.76 -6.96
CA ALA A 61 2.37 28.05 -7.54
C ALA A 61 2.46 26.50 -7.38
N LYS A 62 3.01 26.02 -6.27
CA LYS A 62 3.03 24.60 -5.93
C LYS A 62 2.47 24.35 -4.52
N ILE A 63 1.85 23.18 -4.35
CA ILE A 63 1.49 22.65 -3.04
C ILE A 63 2.50 21.60 -2.66
N ILE A 64 2.98 21.64 -1.41
CA ILE A 64 3.78 20.57 -0.80
C ILE A 64 2.90 19.85 0.22
N SER A 65 2.67 18.55 0.02
CA SER A 65 1.92 17.69 0.92
C SER A 65 2.82 16.60 1.52
N PRO A 66 2.44 15.98 2.66
CA PRO A 66 3.02 14.70 3.04
C PRO A 66 2.89 13.71 1.89
N GLY A 67 3.86 12.81 1.73
CA GLY A 67 3.72 11.64 0.87
C GLY A 67 2.65 10.69 1.40
N PHE A 68 1.94 10.01 0.52
CA PHE A 68 0.88 9.10 0.92
C PHE A 68 1.44 7.78 1.46
N VAL A 69 0.67 7.19 2.38
CA VAL A 69 0.99 5.91 3.03
C VAL A 69 -0.06 4.89 2.62
N ASP A 70 0.36 3.93 1.83
CA ASP A 70 -0.41 2.79 1.39
C ASP A 70 -0.22 1.64 2.41
N THR A 71 -1.27 1.30 3.13
CA THR A 71 -1.19 0.35 4.24
C THR A 71 -1.57 -1.08 3.89
N HIS A 72 -1.90 -1.35 2.63
CA HIS A 72 -2.14 -2.69 2.10
C HIS A 72 -2.01 -2.73 0.58
N HIS A 73 -1.07 -3.50 0.07
CA HIS A 73 -0.81 -3.63 -1.36
C HIS A 73 -0.22 -4.99 -1.71
N HIS A 74 -0.56 -5.52 -2.88
CA HIS A 74 0.08 -6.68 -3.52
C HIS A 74 0.92 -6.20 -4.69
N VAL A 75 2.10 -5.64 -4.38
CA VAL A 75 2.90 -4.82 -5.29
C VAL A 75 3.38 -5.56 -6.55
N TRP A 76 3.59 -6.88 -6.46
CA TRP A 76 4.12 -7.71 -7.55
C TRP A 76 3.19 -7.86 -8.77
N GLN A 77 1.92 -7.44 -8.69
CA GLN A 77 0.86 -7.79 -9.66
C GLN A 77 0.84 -6.93 -10.93
N THR A 78 1.85 -6.16 -11.24
CA THR A 78 1.84 -5.22 -12.39
C THR A 78 1.50 -5.89 -13.73
N GLN A 79 2.01 -7.11 -14.00
CA GLN A 79 1.73 -7.82 -15.25
C GLN A 79 0.28 -8.30 -15.38
N LEU A 80 -0.47 -8.32 -14.27
CA LEU A 80 -1.86 -8.78 -14.24
C LEU A 80 -2.87 -7.65 -14.55
N LYS A 81 -2.43 -6.42 -14.70
CA LYS A 81 -3.30 -5.25 -14.94
C LYS A 81 -4.25 -5.45 -16.11
N GLY A 82 -5.53 -5.09 -15.86
CA GLY A 82 -6.61 -5.17 -16.84
C GLY A 82 -7.24 -6.55 -16.99
N ARG A 83 -6.83 -7.57 -16.20
CA ARG A 83 -7.36 -8.94 -16.31
C ARG A 83 -8.65 -9.15 -15.51
N TYR A 84 -8.88 -8.34 -14.47
CA TYR A 84 -9.91 -8.59 -13.45
C TYR A 84 -10.90 -7.43 -13.28
N ALA A 85 -11.08 -6.63 -14.32
CA ALA A 85 -11.92 -5.43 -14.27
C ALA A 85 -13.35 -5.69 -13.77
N ASP A 86 -13.87 -6.89 -13.99
CA ASP A 86 -15.25 -7.28 -13.69
C ASP A 86 -15.32 -8.51 -12.76
N HIS A 87 -14.23 -8.86 -12.07
CA HIS A 87 -14.19 -10.02 -11.18
C HIS A 87 -14.64 -9.69 -9.76
N SER A 88 -15.40 -10.60 -9.16
CA SER A 88 -15.60 -10.72 -7.73
C SER A 88 -14.35 -11.30 -7.05
N LEU A 89 -14.31 -11.34 -5.70
CA LEU A 89 -13.19 -11.97 -4.99
C LEU A 89 -13.00 -13.43 -5.35
N LEU A 90 -14.08 -14.19 -5.43
CA LEU A 90 -14.01 -15.62 -5.73
C LEU A 90 -13.45 -15.90 -7.12
N GLU A 91 -13.86 -15.10 -8.11
CA GLU A 91 -13.33 -15.19 -9.48
C GLU A 91 -11.86 -14.76 -9.56
N TYR A 92 -11.47 -13.72 -8.81
CA TYR A 92 -10.10 -13.21 -8.77
C TYR A 92 -9.10 -14.20 -8.16
N MET A 93 -9.50 -15.01 -7.18
CA MET A 93 -8.56 -15.83 -6.38
C MET A 93 -7.65 -16.72 -7.23
N VAL A 94 -8.16 -17.38 -8.26
CA VAL A 94 -7.35 -18.28 -9.11
C VAL A 94 -6.47 -17.49 -10.09
N PRO A 95 -7.02 -16.68 -11.00
CA PRO A 95 -6.22 -15.99 -12.01
C PRO A 95 -5.44 -14.79 -11.46
N GLY A 96 -5.74 -14.33 -10.25
CA GLY A 96 -5.09 -13.20 -9.59
C GLY A 96 -4.17 -13.60 -8.47
N ASN A 97 -4.72 -14.03 -7.34
CA ASN A 97 -3.90 -14.37 -6.15
C ASN A 97 -2.93 -15.53 -6.43
N MET A 98 -3.40 -16.61 -7.09
CA MET A 98 -2.56 -17.77 -7.39
C MET A 98 -1.73 -17.63 -8.67
N ALA A 99 -1.84 -16.55 -9.42
CA ALA A 99 -1.04 -16.29 -10.62
C ALA A 99 0.47 -16.27 -10.33
N SER A 100 0.88 -15.99 -9.10
CA SER A 100 2.27 -16.02 -8.63
C SER A 100 3.01 -17.32 -8.99
N HIS A 101 2.31 -18.45 -9.11
CA HIS A 101 2.88 -19.75 -9.48
C HIS A 101 3.30 -19.85 -10.95
N SER A 102 2.85 -18.93 -11.79
CA SER A 102 3.27 -18.82 -13.20
C SER A 102 4.42 -17.85 -13.40
N TYR A 103 4.86 -17.19 -12.32
CA TYR A 103 5.97 -16.23 -12.34
C TYR A 103 7.30 -16.92 -12.06
N LYS A 104 8.35 -16.51 -12.76
CA LYS A 104 9.74 -16.76 -12.39
C LYS A 104 10.21 -15.63 -11.47
N PRO A 105 11.33 -15.82 -10.73
CA PRO A 105 11.88 -14.75 -9.90
C PRO A 105 12.11 -13.41 -10.65
N GLU A 106 12.56 -13.46 -11.91
CA GLU A 106 12.73 -12.26 -12.74
C GLU A 106 11.39 -11.57 -13.05
N ASP A 107 10.31 -12.35 -13.24
CA ASP A 107 8.95 -11.80 -13.46
C ASP A 107 8.48 -11.06 -12.21
N VAL A 108 8.74 -11.64 -11.02
CA VAL A 108 8.46 -10.98 -9.73
C VAL A 108 9.24 -9.69 -9.58
N PHE A 109 10.54 -9.70 -9.90
CA PHE A 109 11.38 -8.49 -9.82
C PHE A 109 10.77 -7.34 -10.64
N TRP A 110 10.45 -7.59 -11.91
CA TRP A 110 9.90 -6.54 -12.77
C TRP A 110 8.50 -6.11 -12.34
N GLY A 111 7.63 -7.06 -11.92
CA GLY A 111 6.29 -6.76 -11.41
C GLY A 111 6.32 -5.88 -10.17
N GLN A 112 7.13 -6.27 -9.21
CA GLN A 112 7.34 -5.53 -7.96
C GLN A 112 7.93 -4.14 -8.21
N LEU A 113 8.96 -4.04 -9.08
CA LEU A 113 9.54 -2.75 -9.44
C LEU A 113 8.52 -1.84 -10.12
N GLY A 114 7.74 -2.39 -11.06
CA GLY A 114 6.67 -1.66 -11.74
C GLY A 114 5.63 -1.10 -10.78
N GLY A 115 5.16 -1.91 -9.82
CA GLY A 115 4.20 -1.48 -8.81
C GLY A 115 4.74 -0.40 -7.87
N CYS A 116 5.99 -0.56 -7.40
CA CYS A 116 6.65 0.48 -6.60
C CYS A 116 6.79 1.81 -7.36
N LEU A 117 7.16 1.76 -8.64
CA LEU A 117 7.31 2.96 -9.47
C LEU A 117 5.96 3.62 -9.78
N GLU A 118 4.90 2.85 -9.98
CA GLU A 118 3.54 3.39 -10.12
C GLU A 118 3.07 4.11 -8.84
N ALA A 119 3.33 3.52 -7.68
CA ALA A 119 3.01 4.14 -6.40
C ALA A 119 3.76 5.49 -6.23
N LEU A 120 5.06 5.52 -6.56
CA LEU A 120 5.86 6.76 -6.57
C LEU A 120 5.32 7.78 -7.57
N GLU A 121 4.94 7.34 -8.78
CA GLU A 121 4.32 8.22 -9.80
C GLU A 121 3.06 8.89 -9.26
N ALA A 122 2.28 8.17 -8.44
CA ALA A 122 1.03 8.62 -7.83
C ALA A 122 1.19 9.33 -6.47
N GLY A 123 2.43 9.62 -6.02
CA GLY A 123 2.70 10.36 -4.78
C GLY A 123 2.74 9.53 -3.50
N THR A 124 2.65 8.21 -3.61
CA THR A 124 2.83 7.30 -2.49
C THR A 124 4.31 7.16 -2.16
N THR A 125 4.67 7.39 -0.90
CA THR A 125 6.06 7.34 -0.45
C THR A 125 6.34 6.12 0.44
N THR A 126 5.29 5.51 1.01
CA THR A 126 5.39 4.35 1.90
C THR A 126 4.36 3.30 1.54
N ILE A 127 4.77 2.02 1.48
CA ILE A 127 3.90 0.87 1.20
C ILE A 127 4.05 -0.19 2.29
N VAL A 128 2.93 -0.74 2.76
CA VAL A 128 2.87 -2.05 3.43
C VAL A 128 2.56 -3.10 2.36
N ASP A 129 3.57 -3.85 1.98
CA ASP A 129 3.48 -4.86 0.93
C ASP A 129 3.09 -6.21 1.52
N HIS A 130 1.84 -6.64 1.31
CA HIS A 130 1.39 -7.99 1.64
C HIS A 130 1.86 -8.95 0.54
N ALA A 131 3.11 -9.41 0.66
CA ALA A 131 3.85 -10.09 -0.39
C ALA A 131 3.53 -11.59 -0.46
N HIS A 132 2.32 -11.96 -0.92
CA HIS A 132 1.90 -13.35 -1.09
C HIS A 132 2.55 -13.98 -2.36
N ILE A 133 3.88 -14.05 -2.35
CA ILE A 133 4.72 -14.45 -3.48
C ILE A 133 5.71 -15.57 -3.09
N SER A 134 5.57 -16.16 -1.92
CA SER A 134 6.52 -17.15 -1.38
C SER A 134 6.42 -18.52 -2.07
N CYS A 135 6.56 -18.56 -3.40
CA CYS A 135 6.61 -19.81 -4.17
C CYS A 135 7.94 -20.54 -3.96
N THR A 136 9.06 -19.81 -4.00
CA THR A 136 10.41 -20.28 -3.65
C THR A 136 11.17 -19.15 -2.93
N PRO A 137 12.33 -19.43 -2.30
CA PRO A 137 13.16 -18.38 -1.71
C PRO A 137 13.56 -17.27 -2.70
N ASP A 138 13.79 -17.60 -3.97
CA ASP A 138 14.20 -16.62 -4.96
C ASP A 138 13.10 -15.63 -5.34
N HIS A 139 11.82 -16.00 -5.20
CA HIS A 139 10.71 -15.08 -5.41
C HIS A 139 10.72 -13.95 -4.36
N ASN A 140 10.92 -14.27 -3.09
CA ASN A 140 11.03 -13.26 -2.03
C ASN A 140 12.28 -12.38 -2.20
N ASN A 141 13.42 -12.98 -2.58
CA ASN A 141 14.64 -12.25 -2.90
C ASN A 141 14.40 -11.24 -4.03
N ALA A 142 13.69 -11.66 -5.08
CA ALA A 142 13.36 -10.83 -6.22
C ALA A 142 12.46 -9.64 -5.84
N ALA A 143 11.39 -9.90 -5.07
CA ALA A 143 10.49 -8.85 -4.61
C ALA A 143 11.20 -7.82 -3.71
N LEU A 144 12.01 -8.29 -2.75
CA LEU A 144 12.77 -7.41 -1.85
C LEU A 144 13.81 -6.60 -2.64
N SER A 145 14.55 -7.22 -3.58
CA SER A 145 15.53 -6.57 -4.44
C SER A 145 14.91 -5.46 -5.29
N ALA A 146 13.74 -5.71 -5.88
CA ALA A 146 13.00 -4.72 -6.65
C ALA A 146 12.52 -3.55 -5.78
N THR A 147 12.01 -3.84 -4.57
CA THR A 147 11.62 -2.83 -3.59
C THR A 147 12.80 -1.93 -3.21
N LEU A 148 13.97 -2.51 -2.95
CA LEU A 148 15.21 -1.77 -2.67
C LEU A 148 15.61 -0.88 -3.84
N SER A 149 15.57 -1.42 -5.07
CA SER A 149 15.88 -0.69 -6.31
C SER A 149 15.00 0.53 -6.51
N SER A 150 13.69 0.42 -6.24
CA SER A 150 12.71 1.50 -6.48
C SER A 150 12.98 2.76 -5.67
N GLY A 151 13.58 2.61 -4.50
CA GLY A 151 13.80 3.70 -3.55
C GLY A 151 12.57 4.13 -2.76
N ILE A 152 11.45 3.43 -2.84
CA ILE A 152 10.28 3.66 -1.99
C ILE A 152 10.54 3.22 -0.55
N ARG A 153 9.84 3.80 0.43
CA ARG A 153 9.79 3.26 1.79
C ARG A 153 8.83 2.08 1.83
N SER A 154 9.21 0.99 2.48
CA SER A 154 8.34 -0.19 2.55
C SER A 154 8.47 -0.95 3.87
N ILE A 155 7.33 -1.51 4.30
CA ILE A 155 7.28 -2.64 5.22
C ILE A 155 6.98 -3.86 4.35
N TYR A 156 8.01 -4.65 4.04
CA TYR A 156 7.89 -5.87 3.26
C TYR A 156 7.34 -6.98 4.14
N CYS A 157 6.03 -7.23 4.07
CA CYS A 157 5.36 -8.26 4.86
C CYS A 157 5.49 -9.62 4.17
N TYR A 158 6.48 -10.37 4.63
CA TYR A 158 6.73 -11.75 4.19
C TYR A 158 5.49 -12.61 4.45
N CYS A 159 4.97 -13.28 3.42
CA CYS A 159 3.73 -14.02 3.49
C CYS A 159 3.91 -15.50 3.14
N PRO A 160 3.78 -16.43 4.08
CA PRO A 160 3.59 -17.84 3.75
C PRO A 160 2.33 -18.00 2.90
N SER A 161 2.47 -18.52 1.68
CA SER A 161 1.36 -18.69 0.73
C SER A 161 1.19 -20.16 0.38
N GLY A 162 -0.06 -20.59 0.17
CA GLY A 162 -0.32 -21.90 -0.41
C GLY A 162 0.30 -22.00 -1.80
N ARG A 163 0.89 -23.15 -2.15
CA ARG A 163 1.58 -23.35 -3.42
C ARG A 163 0.80 -24.32 -4.29
N VAL A 164 0.60 -23.96 -5.55
CA VAL A 164 -0.04 -24.83 -6.53
C VAL A 164 0.98 -25.88 -7.00
N LYS A 165 0.59 -27.16 -6.93
CA LYS A 165 1.38 -28.30 -7.41
C LYS A 165 1.10 -28.57 -8.88
N THR A 166 -0.18 -28.66 -9.24
CA THR A 166 -0.65 -28.85 -10.61
C THR A 166 -1.92 -28.04 -10.87
N TRP A 167 -2.14 -27.63 -12.11
CA TRP A 167 -3.35 -26.91 -12.50
C TRP A 167 -4.45 -27.85 -13.07
N LYS A 168 -4.05 -28.96 -13.70
CA LYS A 168 -4.98 -29.95 -14.28
C LYS A 168 -4.53 -31.36 -13.95
N PRO A 169 -5.20 -32.06 -12.97
CA PRO A 169 -6.21 -31.50 -12.06
C PRO A 169 -5.60 -30.45 -11.12
N PHE A 170 -6.43 -29.56 -10.57
CA PHE A 170 -5.95 -28.56 -9.61
C PHE A 170 -5.62 -29.22 -8.28
N GLU A 171 -4.35 -29.14 -7.89
CA GLU A 171 -3.83 -29.68 -6.62
C GLU A 171 -2.88 -28.64 -5.99
N MET A 172 -2.98 -28.50 -4.67
CA MET A 172 -2.04 -27.70 -3.87
C MET A 172 -0.95 -28.60 -3.30
N GLU A 173 0.23 -28.00 -3.03
CA GLU A 173 1.28 -28.67 -2.26
C GLU A 173 0.77 -29.04 -0.85
N GLU A 174 1.12 -30.26 -0.38
CA GLU A 174 0.70 -30.75 0.93
C GLU A 174 1.40 -30.00 2.08
N GLU A 175 2.69 -29.67 1.88
CA GLU A 175 3.48 -28.96 2.88
C GLU A 175 3.28 -27.44 2.75
N PHE A 176 2.37 -26.88 3.55
CA PHE A 176 2.08 -25.44 3.53
C PHE A 176 3.22 -24.60 4.10
N LEU A 177 3.89 -25.06 5.16
CA LEU A 177 4.96 -24.35 5.88
C LEU A 177 6.30 -25.12 5.80
N PRO A 178 6.95 -25.18 4.63
CA PRO A 178 8.27 -25.80 4.56
C PRO A 178 9.31 -25.02 5.38
N ALA A 179 10.27 -25.71 5.94
CA ALA A 179 11.27 -25.14 6.86
C ALA A 179 11.97 -23.88 6.32
N TRP A 180 12.25 -23.86 5.01
CA TRP A 180 12.94 -22.74 4.39
C TRP A 180 12.21 -21.39 4.53
N LEU A 181 10.86 -21.38 4.68
CA LEU A 181 10.09 -20.15 4.85
C LEU A 181 10.55 -19.35 6.08
N PHE A 182 10.62 -20.01 7.23
CA PHE A 182 11.05 -19.35 8.47
C PHE A 182 12.56 -19.17 8.57
N GLU A 183 13.35 -20.02 7.93
CA GLU A 183 14.79 -19.84 7.78
C GLU A 183 15.09 -18.58 6.97
N GLN A 184 14.42 -18.39 5.83
CA GLN A 184 14.58 -17.20 5.00
C GLN A 184 14.07 -15.94 5.72
N LEU A 185 12.87 -15.97 6.31
CA LEU A 185 12.35 -14.84 7.10
C LEU A 185 13.34 -14.43 8.20
N THR A 186 13.87 -15.42 8.93
CA THR A 186 14.86 -15.17 9.99
C THR A 186 16.13 -14.53 9.44
N SER A 187 16.61 -15.01 8.28
CA SER A 187 17.78 -14.45 7.62
C SER A 187 17.54 -13.02 7.16
N MET A 188 16.40 -12.73 6.54
CA MET A 188 16.03 -11.38 6.09
C MET A 188 15.87 -10.40 7.27
N CYS A 189 15.23 -10.84 8.38
CA CYS A 189 15.12 -10.01 9.58
C CYS A 189 16.49 -9.69 10.20
N LYS A 190 17.44 -10.63 10.18
CA LYS A 190 18.81 -10.41 10.68
C LYS A 190 19.65 -9.51 9.77
N ALA A 191 19.43 -9.58 8.46
CA ALA A 191 20.12 -8.72 7.48
C ALA A 191 19.54 -7.29 7.45
N GLY A 192 18.26 -7.14 7.81
CA GLY A 192 17.60 -5.85 7.88
C GLY A 192 17.96 -5.03 9.14
N PRO A 193 17.46 -3.80 9.27
CA PRO A 193 16.68 -3.09 8.25
C PRO A 193 17.52 -2.71 7.03
N PHE A 194 16.92 -2.71 5.84
CA PHE A 194 17.61 -2.44 4.59
C PHE A 194 17.57 -0.95 4.22
N ALA A 195 18.50 -0.53 3.34
CA ALA A 195 18.55 0.83 2.80
C ALA A 195 18.48 1.90 3.88
N ASN A 196 19.30 1.77 4.95
CA ASN A 196 19.34 2.67 6.10
C ASN A 196 17.99 2.80 6.85
N GLY A 197 17.20 1.74 6.90
CA GLY A 197 15.91 1.72 7.60
C GLY A 197 14.72 2.13 6.74
N ARG A 198 14.92 2.42 5.44
CA ARG A 198 13.83 2.73 4.52
C ARG A 198 12.95 1.51 4.23
N VAL A 199 13.54 0.30 4.18
CA VAL A 199 12.80 -0.95 4.02
C VAL A 199 13.00 -1.81 5.27
N THR A 200 11.87 -2.23 5.86
CA THR A 200 11.84 -3.08 7.06
C THR A 200 11.02 -4.33 6.78
N MET A 201 11.25 -5.38 7.58
CA MET A 201 10.47 -6.60 7.49
C MET A 201 9.19 -6.49 8.31
N GLY A 202 8.09 -6.95 7.71
CA GLY A 202 6.81 -7.25 8.32
C GLY A 202 6.46 -8.72 8.11
N PHE A 203 5.26 -9.10 8.53
CA PHE A 203 4.73 -10.44 8.31
C PHE A 203 3.28 -10.36 7.87
N ALA A 204 2.88 -11.21 6.91
CA ALA A 204 1.51 -11.34 6.48
C ALA A 204 1.02 -12.77 6.71
N PHE A 205 -0.21 -12.94 7.23
CA PHE A 205 -0.70 -14.26 7.58
C PHE A 205 -2.21 -14.38 7.47
N ASP A 206 -2.68 -15.32 6.64
CA ASP A 206 -4.10 -15.55 6.38
C ASP A 206 -4.54 -16.99 6.71
N SER A 207 -3.63 -17.84 7.21
CA SER A 207 -3.86 -19.27 7.36
C SER A 207 -4.36 -19.65 8.75
N PHE A 208 -5.39 -18.96 9.25
CA PHE A 208 -5.99 -19.21 10.56
C PHE A 208 -6.75 -20.54 10.67
N TYR A 209 -6.91 -21.29 9.58
CA TYR A 209 -7.41 -22.66 9.58
C TYR A 209 -6.40 -23.69 10.13
N LEU A 210 -5.14 -23.30 10.32
CA LEU A 210 -4.14 -24.13 10.95
C LEU A 210 -4.46 -24.38 12.44
N PRO A 211 -3.93 -25.46 13.04
CA PRO A 211 -4.11 -25.72 14.47
C PRO A 211 -3.69 -24.55 15.35
N LYS A 212 -4.44 -24.31 16.42
CA LYS A 212 -4.24 -23.15 17.34
C LYS A 212 -2.80 -23.01 17.82
N ASP A 213 -2.19 -24.10 18.25
CA ASP A 213 -0.82 -24.14 18.76
C ASP A 213 0.21 -23.79 17.70
N VAL A 214 -0.04 -24.18 16.44
CA VAL A 214 0.79 -23.80 15.28
C VAL A 214 0.71 -22.29 15.05
N VAL A 215 -0.49 -21.71 15.02
CA VAL A 215 -0.68 -20.26 14.83
C VAL A 215 0.00 -19.47 15.96
N ILE A 216 -0.20 -19.87 17.22
CA ILE A 216 0.44 -19.22 18.38
C ILE A 216 1.96 -19.28 18.25
N ASN A 217 2.52 -20.42 17.85
CA ASN A 217 3.96 -20.59 17.71
C ASN A 217 4.53 -19.69 16.60
N ILE A 218 3.85 -19.58 15.45
CA ILE A 218 4.21 -18.69 14.35
C ILE A 218 4.27 -17.22 14.82
N PHE A 219 3.21 -16.75 15.48
CA PHE A 219 3.15 -15.36 15.95
C PHE A 219 4.24 -15.07 16.99
N ASN A 220 4.48 -15.97 17.91
CA ASN A 220 5.54 -15.83 18.90
C ASN A 220 6.94 -15.79 18.24
N GLN A 221 7.19 -16.64 17.26
CA GLN A 221 8.43 -16.64 16.50
C GLN A 221 8.61 -15.33 15.72
N VAL A 222 7.59 -14.86 15.02
CA VAL A 222 7.60 -13.63 14.24
C VAL A 222 7.84 -12.41 15.13
N ARG A 223 7.15 -12.30 16.26
CA ARG A 223 7.37 -11.24 17.25
C ARG A 223 8.76 -11.32 17.86
N GLY A 224 9.28 -12.53 18.09
CA GLY A 224 10.64 -12.78 18.55
C GLY A 224 11.73 -12.29 17.59
N LEU A 225 11.44 -12.19 16.29
CA LEU A 225 12.31 -11.60 15.27
C LEU A 225 12.29 -10.06 15.26
N GLY A 226 11.46 -9.42 16.10
CA GLY A 226 11.36 -7.96 16.20
C GLY A 226 10.41 -7.34 15.14
N ILE A 227 9.61 -8.14 14.46
CA ILE A 227 8.59 -7.66 13.51
C ILE A 227 7.53 -6.85 14.28
N LYS A 228 7.21 -5.66 13.76
CA LYS A 228 6.29 -4.70 14.39
C LYS A 228 4.97 -4.52 13.65
N THR A 229 4.82 -5.16 12.48
CA THR A 229 3.61 -5.11 11.67
C THR A 229 3.28 -6.52 11.20
N ILE A 230 2.14 -7.03 11.63
CA ILE A 230 1.56 -8.29 11.19
C ILE A 230 0.24 -7.96 10.51
N THR A 231 0.15 -8.20 9.19
CA THR A 231 -1.07 -7.92 8.42
C THR A 231 -1.81 -9.19 8.06
N SER A 232 -3.13 -9.08 7.92
CA SER A 232 -3.99 -10.18 7.51
C SER A 232 -5.22 -9.65 6.79
N HIS A 233 -5.74 -10.40 5.83
CA HIS A 233 -7.04 -10.14 5.24
C HIS A 233 -8.15 -10.48 6.24
N TYR A 234 -9.15 -9.61 6.33
CA TYR A 234 -10.35 -9.84 7.15
C TYR A 234 -11.60 -9.40 6.37
N VAL A 235 -12.30 -10.37 5.80
CA VAL A 235 -13.49 -10.16 4.96
C VAL A 235 -14.63 -11.02 5.49
N PRO A 236 -15.26 -10.65 6.62
CA PRO A 236 -16.27 -11.47 7.29
C PRO A 236 -17.56 -11.65 6.48
N SER A 237 -17.80 -10.84 5.45
CA SER A 237 -18.91 -11.01 4.51
C SER A 237 -18.76 -12.28 3.64
N LEU A 238 -17.54 -12.71 3.37
CA LEU A 238 -17.22 -13.79 2.44
C LEU A 238 -16.60 -15.01 3.12
N LEU A 239 -15.87 -14.80 4.22
CA LEU A 239 -15.18 -15.85 4.94
C LEU A 239 -15.87 -16.09 6.30
N PRO A 240 -16.22 -17.36 6.64
CA PRO A 240 -16.90 -17.65 7.89
C PRO A 240 -15.98 -17.43 9.09
N GLY A 241 -16.55 -16.90 10.17
CA GLY A 241 -15.86 -16.67 11.44
C GLY A 241 -15.27 -15.26 11.59
N SER A 242 -14.85 -14.94 12.81
CA SER A 242 -14.19 -13.68 13.13
C SER A 242 -12.70 -13.90 13.40
N THR A 243 -11.83 -13.41 12.52
CA THR A 243 -10.37 -13.39 12.73
C THR A 243 -10.02 -12.62 14.01
N ILE A 244 -10.79 -11.57 14.34
CA ILE A 244 -10.59 -10.75 15.55
C ILE A 244 -10.86 -11.58 16.80
N ASP A 245 -12.00 -12.32 16.84
CA ASP A 245 -12.33 -13.21 17.96
C ASP A 245 -11.31 -14.32 18.11
N LEU A 246 -10.85 -14.88 17.00
CA LEU A 246 -9.84 -15.91 16.99
C LEU A 246 -8.52 -15.42 17.56
N LEU A 247 -8.00 -14.27 17.07
CA LEU A 247 -6.79 -13.66 17.59
C LEU A 247 -6.91 -13.30 19.07
N GLU A 248 -8.06 -12.77 19.51
CA GLU A 248 -8.34 -12.49 20.93
C GLU A 248 -8.31 -13.78 21.77
N SER A 249 -9.00 -14.84 21.32
CA SER A 249 -9.07 -16.12 22.04
C SER A 249 -7.73 -16.87 22.12
N TYR A 250 -6.82 -16.55 21.18
CA TYR A 250 -5.45 -17.08 21.17
C TYR A 250 -4.47 -16.20 21.97
N GLY A 251 -4.90 -15.02 22.45
CA GLY A 251 -4.02 -14.04 23.09
C GLY A 251 -3.06 -13.36 22.14
N LEU A 252 -3.41 -13.30 20.84
CA LEU A 252 -2.57 -12.77 19.77
C LEU A 252 -3.01 -11.40 19.28
N LEU A 253 -4.19 -10.91 19.70
CA LEU A 253 -4.70 -9.61 19.29
C LEU A 253 -3.95 -8.50 20.04
N GLU A 254 -3.00 -7.86 19.34
CA GLU A 254 -2.14 -6.80 19.88
C GLU A 254 -2.04 -5.61 18.91
N LYS A 255 -1.31 -4.58 19.33
CA LYS A 255 -1.12 -3.32 18.58
C LYS A 255 -0.36 -3.46 17.25
N ASP A 256 0.35 -4.56 17.04
CA ASP A 256 1.09 -4.88 15.82
C ASP A 256 0.20 -5.43 14.70
N ILE A 257 -1.07 -5.69 14.98
CA ILE A 257 -2.04 -6.21 14.01
C ILE A 257 -2.58 -5.08 13.12
N LEU A 258 -2.54 -5.32 11.82
CA LEU A 258 -3.12 -4.49 10.77
C LEU A 258 -4.04 -5.36 9.90
N LEU A 259 -5.36 -5.18 10.02
CA LEU A 259 -6.35 -5.95 9.25
C LEU A 259 -6.73 -5.22 7.97
N SER A 260 -6.62 -5.91 6.84
CA SER A 260 -7.04 -5.37 5.55
C SER A 260 -8.53 -5.59 5.34
N HIS A 261 -9.21 -4.59 4.79
CA HIS A 261 -10.65 -4.50 4.55
C HIS A 261 -11.48 -4.36 5.83
N ALA A 262 -11.58 -5.39 6.64
CA ALA A 262 -12.44 -5.46 7.84
C ALA A 262 -13.91 -5.13 7.56
N THR A 263 -14.43 -5.55 6.42
CA THR A 263 -15.74 -5.18 5.90
C THR A 263 -16.68 -6.39 5.82
N PRO A 264 -17.86 -6.34 6.51
CA PRO A 264 -18.31 -5.31 7.44
C PRO A 264 -17.64 -5.38 8.82
N LEU A 265 -17.59 -4.25 9.54
CA LEU A 265 -17.09 -4.18 10.91
C LEU A 265 -18.25 -3.88 11.87
N ASN A 266 -18.41 -4.69 12.91
CA ASN A 266 -19.35 -4.44 13.98
C ASN A 266 -18.72 -3.65 15.14
N ASP A 267 -19.57 -3.11 16.06
CA ASP A 267 -19.10 -2.28 17.18
C ASP A 267 -18.22 -3.06 18.17
N SER A 268 -18.49 -4.34 18.39
CA SER A 268 -17.69 -5.20 19.30
C SER A 268 -16.27 -5.36 18.76
N ASP A 269 -16.14 -5.68 17.47
CA ASP A 269 -14.85 -5.87 16.81
C ASP A 269 -14.05 -4.54 16.76
N ALA A 270 -14.73 -3.43 16.44
CA ALA A 270 -14.11 -2.11 16.49
C ALA A 270 -13.54 -1.78 17.87
N GLN A 271 -14.31 -2.04 18.95
CA GLN A 271 -13.87 -1.82 20.34
C GLN A 271 -12.68 -2.69 20.72
N LYS A 272 -12.64 -3.96 20.27
CA LYS A 272 -11.50 -4.85 20.52
C LYS A 272 -10.23 -4.32 19.87
N LEU A 273 -10.30 -3.92 18.59
CA LEU A 273 -9.17 -3.33 17.88
C LEU A 273 -8.69 -2.03 18.54
N GLN A 274 -9.60 -1.12 18.87
CA GLN A 274 -9.28 0.13 19.56
C GLN A 274 -8.60 -0.09 20.91
N ARG A 275 -9.10 -1.04 21.71
CA ARG A 275 -8.57 -1.36 23.03
C ARG A 275 -7.10 -1.77 22.99
N VAL A 276 -6.68 -2.54 21.98
CA VAL A 276 -5.30 -3.00 21.84
C VAL A 276 -4.44 -2.07 20.99
N GLY A 277 -5.04 -1.10 20.30
CA GLY A 277 -4.35 -0.20 19.38
C GLY A 277 -3.99 -0.85 18.04
N ALA A 278 -4.72 -1.90 17.63
CA ALA A 278 -4.65 -2.49 16.29
C ALA A 278 -5.28 -1.55 15.26
N SER A 279 -4.99 -1.77 13.99
CA SER A 279 -5.41 -0.85 12.91
C SER A 279 -6.09 -1.58 11.76
N ILE A 280 -6.78 -0.83 10.92
CA ILE A 280 -7.46 -1.31 9.69
C ILE A 280 -6.88 -0.59 8.49
N SER A 281 -6.66 -1.32 7.41
CA SER A 281 -6.40 -0.80 6.07
C SER A 281 -7.63 -1.03 5.19
N SER A 282 -8.41 0.01 4.93
CA SER A 282 -9.54 -0.05 4.02
C SER A 282 -9.07 0.17 2.58
N THR A 283 -9.64 -0.58 1.64
CA THR A 283 -9.27 -0.54 0.22
C THR A 283 -10.53 -0.32 -0.63
N PRO A 284 -11.06 0.91 -0.66
CA PRO A 284 -12.39 1.22 -1.15
C PRO A 284 -12.75 0.67 -2.53
N ASP A 285 -11.83 0.75 -3.51
CA ASP A 285 -12.09 0.22 -4.85
C ASP A 285 -12.36 -1.29 -4.83
N THR A 286 -11.47 -2.07 -4.19
CA THR A 286 -11.61 -3.52 -4.08
C THR A 286 -12.85 -3.90 -3.27
N GLU A 287 -13.07 -3.24 -2.14
CA GLU A 287 -14.21 -3.53 -1.24
C GLU A 287 -15.54 -3.39 -1.97
N LEU A 288 -15.67 -2.34 -2.80
CA LEU A 288 -16.88 -2.09 -3.61
C LEU A 288 -16.99 -3.06 -4.80
N GLN A 289 -15.90 -3.30 -5.55
CA GLN A 289 -15.93 -4.15 -6.73
C GLN A 289 -16.09 -5.62 -6.38
N MET A 290 -15.30 -6.13 -5.42
CA MET A 290 -15.18 -7.57 -5.17
C MET A 290 -16.19 -8.13 -4.18
N GLY A 291 -17.25 -7.37 -3.84
CA GLY A 291 -18.35 -7.84 -3.01
C GLY A 291 -18.04 -7.91 -1.51
N HIS A 292 -17.00 -7.22 -1.03
CA HIS A 292 -16.71 -7.17 0.42
C HIS A 292 -17.77 -6.38 1.18
N GLY A 293 -18.32 -5.32 0.58
CA GLY A 293 -19.31 -4.44 1.15
C GLY A 293 -18.86 -2.98 1.17
N TRP A 294 -19.48 -2.16 2.02
CA TRP A 294 -19.15 -0.74 2.11
C TRP A 294 -17.86 -0.50 2.89
N PRO A 295 -16.95 0.36 2.40
CA PRO A 295 -15.74 0.75 3.11
C PRO A 295 -16.02 1.22 4.53
N VAL A 296 -15.22 0.77 5.50
CA VAL A 296 -15.45 1.06 6.93
C VAL A 296 -14.69 2.28 7.44
N CYS A 297 -13.71 2.79 6.67
CA CYS A 297 -12.76 3.80 7.11
C CYS A 297 -13.36 5.15 7.53
N PHE A 298 -14.59 5.45 7.14
CA PHE A 298 -15.30 6.68 7.57
C PHE A 298 -16.39 6.42 8.63
N GLN A 299 -16.54 5.19 9.12
CA GLN A 299 -17.48 4.87 10.20
C GLN A 299 -16.95 5.43 11.53
N GLU A 300 -17.84 5.97 12.37
CA GLU A 300 -17.46 6.63 13.63
C GLU A 300 -16.70 5.70 14.60
N ASN A 301 -17.06 4.41 14.59
CA ASN A 301 -16.40 3.38 15.41
C ASN A 301 -15.07 2.87 14.82
N ALA A 302 -14.73 3.21 13.56
CA ALA A 302 -13.57 2.70 12.87
C ALA A 302 -12.55 3.79 12.48
N LYS A 303 -12.97 5.02 12.22
CA LYS A 303 -12.14 6.06 11.62
C LYS A 303 -10.82 6.33 12.35
N SER A 304 -10.80 6.23 13.68
CA SER A 304 -9.61 6.50 14.50
C SER A 304 -8.52 5.42 14.38
N ILE A 305 -8.90 4.23 13.92
CA ILE A 305 -7.99 3.08 13.72
C ILE A 305 -7.82 2.73 12.25
N SER A 306 -8.44 3.50 11.34
CA SER A 306 -8.43 3.23 9.90
C SER A 306 -7.35 4.00 9.17
N SER A 307 -6.94 3.41 8.05
CA SER A 307 -6.06 3.94 7.02
C SER A 307 -6.53 3.45 5.65
N LEU A 308 -5.82 3.81 4.58
CA LEU A 308 -6.14 3.41 3.21
C LEU A 308 -5.03 2.54 2.63
N GLY A 309 -5.44 1.57 1.84
CA GLY A 309 -4.59 0.71 1.01
C GLY A 309 -5.10 0.63 -0.43
N ILE A 310 -4.24 0.18 -1.32
CA ILE A 310 -4.55 -0.06 -2.74
C ILE A 310 -5.12 -1.46 -2.95
N ASP A 311 -4.60 -2.45 -2.24
CA ASP A 311 -4.83 -3.87 -2.46
C ASP A 311 -4.26 -4.35 -3.81
N CYS A 312 -5.08 -4.79 -4.74
CA CYS A 312 -4.68 -5.31 -6.04
C CYS A 312 -4.65 -4.20 -7.10
N HIS A 313 -3.51 -3.57 -7.34
CA HIS A 313 -3.40 -2.60 -8.45
C HIS A 313 -3.52 -3.24 -9.85
N SER A 314 -3.78 -4.53 -9.91
CA SER A 314 -4.20 -5.21 -11.14
C SER A 314 -5.65 -4.91 -11.52
N ASN A 315 -6.50 -4.56 -10.56
CA ASN A 315 -7.92 -4.21 -10.75
C ASN A 315 -8.14 -2.71 -10.89
N ASN A 316 -7.37 -1.91 -10.17
CA ASN A 316 -7.53 -0.47 -10.04
C ASN A 316 -6.18 0.25 -10.16
N THR A 317 -6.17 1.56 -9.97
CA THR A 317 -4.94 2.37 -10.03
C THR A 317 -4.16 2.30 -8.72
N GLY A 318 -2.81 2.27 -8.79
CA GLY A 318 -1.91 2.37 -7.64
C GLY A 318 -1.89 3.74 -6.94
N SER A 319 -3.01 4.48 -6.93
CA SER A 319 -3.10 5.84 -6.39
C SER A 319 -3.93 5.90 -5.09
N ILE A 320 -3.30 6.22 -3.99
CA ILE A 320 -4.01 6.48 -2.70
C ILE A 320 -4.99 7.66 -2.83
N VAL A 321 -4.73 8.64 -3.69
CA VAL A 321 -5.70 9.74 -3.96
C VAL A 321 -6.98 9.20 -4.58
N ALA A 322 -6.89 8.21 -5.46
CA ALA A 322 -8.08 7.55 -6.01
C ALA A 322 -8.86 6.83 -4.92
N GLN A 323 -8.20 6.10 -4.02
CA GLN A 323 -8.84 5.45 -2.87
C GLN A 323 -9.52 6.46 -1.93
N MET A 324 -8.87 7.60 -1.66
CA MET A 324 -9.48 8.70 -0.91
C MET A 324 -10.79 9.17 -1.56
N LYS A 325 -10.76 9.40 -2.89
CA LYS A 325 -11.92 9.90 -3.64
C LYS A 325 -13.06 8.89 -3.68
N VAL A 326 -12.75 7.63 -4.00
CA VAL A 326 -13.74 6.55 -4.09
C VAL A 326 -14.38 6.32 -2.72
N GLY A 327 -13.59 6.13 -1.67
CA GLY A 327 -14.09 5.91 -0.30
C GLY A 327 -14.92 7.09 0.21
N LEU A 328 -14.46 8.33 -0.05
CA LEU A 328 -15.20 9.54 0.32
C LEU A 328 -16.58 9.60 -0.35
N GLN A 329 -16.65 9.35 -1.66
CA GLN A 329 -17.91 9.41 -2.40
C GLN A 329 -18.85 8.26 -2.05
N ALA A 330 -18.31 7.06 -1.83
CA ALA A 330 -19.08 5.91 -1.38
C ALA A 330 -19.76 6.18 -0.03
N GLU A 331 -19.02 6.70 0.95
CA GLU A 331 -19.61 7.04 2.27
C GLU A 331 -20.61 8.18 2.19
N ARG A 332 -20.36 9.20 1.37
CA ARG A 332 -21.34 10.28 1.13
C ARG A 332 -22.63 9.74 0.53
N ALA A 333 -22.55 8.87 -0.47
CA ALA A 333 -23.72 8.23 -1.07
C ALA A 333 -24.47 7.41 -0.03
N ARG A 334 -23.79 6.54 0.70
CA ARG A 334 -24.39 5.68 1.74
C ARG A 334 -25.11 6.49 2.84
N ARG A 335 -24.54 7.62 3.29
CA ARG A 335 -25.18 8.50 4.28
C ARG A 335 -26.38 9.22 3.70
N ASN A 336 -26.29 9.70 2.46
CA ASN A 336 -27.41 10.37 1.78
C ASN A 336 -28.59 9.42 1.57
N ASP A 337 -28.34 8.17 1.15
CA ASP A 337 -29.39 7.17 0.97
C ASP A 337 -30.16 6.90 2.26
N ARG A 338 -29.49 6.76 3.40
CA ARG A 338 -30.15 6.62 4.71
C ARG A 338 -31.01 7.81 5.07
N ILE A 339 -30.61 9.04 4.71
CA ILE A 339 -31.39 10.26 4.94
C ILE A 339 -32.64 10.26 4.05
N HIS A 340 -32.50 9.85 2.78
CA HIS A 340 -33.62 9.73 1.82
C HIS A 340 -34.61 8.64 2.24
N GLU A 341 -34.14 7.48 2.66
CA GLU A 341 -34.96 6.38 3.19
C GLU A 341 -35.79 6.83 4.40
N ALA A 342 -35.26 7.76 5.22
CA ALA A 342 -35.99 8.38 6.33
C ALA A 342 -36.93 9.52 5.88
N GLY A 343 -37.16 9.72 4.59
CA GLY A 343 -37.99 10.78 4.03
C GLY A 343 -37.43 12.20 4.21
N LYS A 344 -36.11 12.33 4.37
CA LYS A 344 -35.41 13.60 4.61
C LYS A 344 -34.47 13.96 3.45
N ILE A 345 -34.00 15.20 3.46
CA ILE A 345 -33.03 15.72 2.44
C ILE A 345 -31.76 16.15 3.17
N PRO A 346 -30.56 15.72 2.69
CA PRO A 346 -29.32 16.14 3.31
C PRO A 346 -29.06 17.64 3.03
N ALA A 347 -28.95 18.43 4.08
CA ALA A 347 -28.64 19.86 3.96
C ALA A 347 -27.14 20.13 3.89
N ARG A 348 -26.32 19.19 4.33
CA ARG A 348 -24.84 19.30 4.35
C ARG A 348 -24.19 17.95 4.13
N VAL A 349 -23.00 17.95 3.52
CA VAL A 349 -22.13 16.79 3.44
C VAL A 349 -21.53 16.50 4.82
N GLN A 350 -21.55 15.25 5.26
CA GLN A 350 -21.14 14.86 6.61
C GLN A 350 -19.68 14.39 6.70
N VAL A 351 -19.05 14.08 5.57
CA VAL A 351 -17.66 13.62 5.51
C VAL A 351 -16.87 14.54 4.57
N SER A 352 -15.76 15.06 5.04
CA SER A 352 -14.97 16.08 4.35
C SER A 352 -13.80 15.47 3.55
N ALA A 353 -13.26 16.25 2.62
CA ALA A 353 -12.00 15.92 1.96
C ALA A 353 -10.84 15.81 2.96
N GLN A 354 -10.87 16.61 4.02
CA GLN A 354 -9.91 16.56 5.12
C GLN A 354 -9.90 15.19 5.82
N ASP A 355 -11.07 14.57 6.06
CA ASP A 355 -11.13 13.22 6.65
C ASP A 355 -10.46 12.19 5.73
N ALA A 356 -10.68 12.29 4.43
CA ALA A 356 -10.04 11.38 3.46
C ALA A 356 -8.52 11.59 3.38
N PHE A 357 -8.06 12.84 3.42
CA PHE A 357 -6.64 13.17 3.40
C PHE A 357 -5.90 12.59 4.61
N GLN A 358 -6.50 12.69 5.80
CA GLN A 358 -5.94 12.12 7.02
C GLN A 358 -5.74 10.61 6.92
N LEU A 359 -6.71 9.86 6.35
CA LEU A 359 -6.62 8.40 6.21
C LEU A 359 -5.43 7.95 5.35
N GLY A 360 -5.13 8.67 4.27
CA GLY A 360 -4.03 8.34 3.37
C GLY A 360 -2.68 8.96 3.75
N THR A 361 -2.60 9.71 4.83
CA THR A 361 -1.37 10.38 5.31
C THR A 361 -1.08 9.98 6.76
N ILE A 362 -1.41 10.82 7.74
CA ILE A 362 -1.11 10.57 9.17
C ILE A 362 -1.85 9.34 9.72
N GLY A 363 -3.04 9.02 9.23
CA GLY A 363 -3.77 7.79 9.57
C GLY A 363 -3.01 6.55 9.14
N GLY A 364 -2.49 6.54 7.90
CA GLY A 364 -1.63 5.48 7.40
C GLY A 364 -0.34 5.34 8.23
N ALA A 365 0.33 6.45 8.52
CA ALA A 365 1.53 6.45 9.35
C ALA A 365 1.26 5.93 10.78
N ARG A 366 0.10 6.26 11.35
CA ARG A 366 -0.33 5.75 12.66
C ARG A 366 -0.62 4.25 12.62
N ALA A 367 -1.25 3.77 11.55
CA ALA A 367 -1.55 2.35 11.40
C ALA A 367 -0.28 1.49 11.43
N ILE A 368 0.81 1.97 10.85
CA ILE A 368 2.11 1.29 10.82
C ILE A 368 3.07 1.73 11.95
N LYS A 369 2.58 2.49 12.95
CA LYS A 369 3.36 2.94 14.12
C LYS A 369 4.57 3.82 13.75
N MET A 370 4.44 4.66 12.71
CA MET A 370 5.49 5.58 12.23
C MET A 370 5.02 7.04 12.21
N SER A 371 3.93 7.39 12.91
CA SER A 371 3.38 8.75 12.90
C SER A 371 4.29 9.81 13.54
N ASP A 372 5.29 9.40 14.32
CA ASP A 372 6.38 10.23 14.81
C ASP A 372 7.46 10.53 13.76
N GLN A 373 7.45 9.81 12.63
CA GLN A 373 8.50 9.90 11.60
C GLN A 373 7.99 10.40 10.26
N ILE A 374 6.77 10.00 9.84
CA ILE A 374 6.17 10.31 8.53
C ILE A 374 4.68 10.66 8.65
N GLY A 375 4.02 10.96 7.54
CA GLY A 375 2.58 11.16 7.43
C GLY A 375 2.12 12.61 7.68
N SER A 376 3.01 13.48 8.10
CA SER A 376 2.78 14.93 8.20
C SER A 376 4.07 15.71 7.95
N LEU A 377 3.95 16.98 7.53
CA LEU A 377 5.10 17.86 7.35
C LEU A 377 5.35 18.63 8.64
N GLU A 378 6.33 18.15 9.40
CA GLU A 378 6.78 18.75 10.67
C GLU A 378 8.30 18.70 10.76
N GLU A 379 8.91 19.71 11.39
CA GLU A 379 10.36 19.74 11.64
C GLU A 379 10.80 18.50 12.43
N GLY A 380 11.89 17.88 11.98
CA GLY A 380 12.44 16.65 12.55
C GLY A 380 11.90 15.35 11.91
N LYS A 381 10.76 15.37 11.24
CA LYS A 381 10.25 14.19 10.53
C LYS A 381 11.05 13.90 9.26
N ILE A 382 10.92 12.68 8.75
CA ILE A 382 11.57 12.26 7.51
C ILE A 382 10.91 13.01 6.33
N ALA A 383 11.72 13.43 5.38
CA ALA A 383 11.28 14.14 4.19
C ALA A 383 10.73 13.15 3.15
N ASP A 384 9.53 12.66 3.42
CA ASP A 384 8.69 11.90 2.53
C ASP A 384 7.51 12.81 2.11
N LEU A 385 7.54 13.36 0.90
CA LEU A 385 6.61 14.39 0.47
C LEU A 385 6.34 14.40 -1.03
N SER A 386 5.22 15.01 -1.44
CA SER A 386 4.81 15.21 -2.83
C SER A 386 4.61 16.70 -3.12
N ILE A 387 5.03 17.12 -4.33
CA ILE A 387 4.95 18.51 -4.82
C ILE A 387 3.99 18.53 -6.01
N TRP A 388 2.96 19.38 -5.93
CA TRP A 388 1.85 19.46 -6.88
C TRP A 388 1.91 20.75 -7.67
N ASP A 389 1.66 20.68 -8.97
CA ASP A 389 1.51 21.84 -9.83
C ASP A 389 0.09 22.41 -9.75
N THR A 390 -0.05 23.61 -9.17
CA THR A 390 -1.36 24.27 -9.02
C THR A 390 -1.87 24.92 -10.29
N LEU A 391 -1.02 25.09 -11.31
CA LEU A 391 -1.37 25.71 -12.58
C LEU A 391 -1.79 24.70 -13.65
N SER A 392 -1.81 23.41 -13.34
CA SER A 392 -2.33 22.40 -14.26
C SER A 392 -3.82 22.61 -14.53
N PRO A 393 -4.35 22.17 -15.70
CA PRO A 393 -5.77 22.33 -16.02
C PRO A 393 -6.73 21.75 -14.99
N ALA A 394 -6.33 20.70 -14.29
CA ALA A 394 -7.15 20.06 -13.26
C ALA A 394 -7.10 20.80 -11.91
N MET A 395 -5.97 21.40 -11.55
CA MET A 395 -5.74 21.98 -10.23
C MET A 395 -6.05 23.47 -10.15
N ILE A 396 -6.04 24.18 -11.29
CA ILE A 396 -6.24 25.63 -11.32
C ILE A 396 -7.56 26.04 -10.65
N CYS A 397 -7.57 27.15 -9.94
CA CYS A 397 -8.64 27.66 -9.10
C CYS A 397 -8.95 26.77 -7.88
N ALA A 398 -9.08 25.47 -8.03
CA ALA A 398 -9.33 24.54 -6.90
C ALA A 398 -8.19 24.61 -5.86
N ALA A 399 -6.95 24.63 -6.31
CA ALA A 399 -5.76 24.71 -5.45
C ALA A 399 -5.64 26.03 -4.68
N GLU A 400 -6.21 27.10 -5.22
CA GLU A 400 -6.25 28.43 -4.56
C GLU A 400 -7.34 28.48 -3.46
N GLU A 401 -8.49 27.87 -3.74
CA GLU A 401 -9.65 27.84 -2.84
C GLU A 401 -9.45 26.86 -1.68
N ASP A 402 -9.22 25.59 -2.00
CA ASP A 402 -8.99 24.51 -1.04
C ASP A 402 -7.95 23.52 -1.57
N PRO A 403 -6.68 23.62 -1.15
CA PRO A 403 -5.59 22.76 -1.61
C PRO A 403 -5.85 21.27 -1.36
N ILE A 404 -6.55 20.90 -0.28
CA ILE A 404 -6.83 19.50 0.05
C ILE A 404 -7.92 18.96 -0.88
N ALA A 405 -9.01 19.71 -1.07
CA ALA A 405 -10.04 19.35 -2.03
C ALA A 405 -9.48 19.27 -3.45
N ALA A 406 -8.56 20.16 -3.83
CA ALA A 406 -7.87 20.13 -5.12
C ALA A 406 -7.12 18.81 -5.32
N ILE A 407 -6.34 18.37 -4.33
CA ILE A 407 -5.61 17.10 -4.38
C ILE A 407 -6.59 15.93 -4.52
N ILE A 408 -7.62 15.83 -3.68
CA ILE A 408 -8.46 14.64 -3.62
C ILE A 408 -9.49 14.57 -4.75
N LEU A 409 -10.12 15.70 -5.10
CA LEU A 409 -11.28 15.69 -6.00
C LEU A 409 -10.92 16.04 -7.44
N HIS A 410 -9.82 16.76 -7.66
CA HIS A 410 -9.47 17.31 -8.97
C HIS A 410 -8.18 16.74 -9.56
N SER A 411 -7.18 16.38 -8.74
CA SER A 411 -5.86 15.99 -9.24
C SER A 411 -5.82 14.63 -9.94
N ALA A 412 -4.76 14.45 -10.70
CA ALA A 412 -4.30 13.20 -11.27
C ALA A 412 -2.78 13.05 -11.02
N PRO A 413 -2.18 11.85 -11.18
CA PRO A 413 -0.73 11.66 -11.03
C PRO A 413 0.12 12.58 -11.91
N SER A 414 -0.40 13.01 -13.07
CA SER A 414 0.25 14.00 -13.96
C SER A 414 0.41 15.38 -13.35
N ASP A 415 -0.35 15.71 -12.30
CA ASP A 415 -0.26 17.00 -11.60
C ASP A 415 0.82 17.01 -10.51
N ILE A 416 1.38 15.84 -10.18
CA ILE A 416 2.50 15.70 -9.26
C ILE A 416 3.79 16.03 -9.99
N ASP A 417 4.39 17.16 -9.64
CA ASP A 417 5.64 17.66 -10.22
C ASP A 417 6.85 16.89 -9.68
N ALA A 418 6.86 16.58 -8.38
CA ALA A 418 7.95 15.85 -7.76
C ALA A 418 7.48 15.00 -6.58
N VAL A 419 8.22 13.91 -6.30
CA VAL A 419 8.08 13.06 -5.12
C VAL A 419 9.45 12.87 -4.50
N ILE A 420 9.53 13.09 -3.20
CA ILE A 420 10.74 12.91 -2.39
C ILE A 420 10.48 11.79 -1.38
N VAL A 421 11.36 10.81 -1.32
CA VAL A 421 11.37 9.74 -0.31
C VAL A 421 12.74 9.72 0.34
N ASP A 422 12.75 9.76 1.68
CA ASP A 422 13.97 9.73 2.47
C ASP A 422 14.94 10.87 2.08
N GLY A 423 14.38 12.06 1.78
CA GLY A 423 15.12 13.26 1.34
C GLY A 423 15.67 13.18 -0.09
N GLN A 424 15.28 12.19 -0.90
CA GLN A 424 15.77 12.02 -2.27
C GLN A 424 14.64 12.06 -3.29
N PHE A 425 14.84 12.76 -4.40
CA PHE A 425 13.90 12.77 -5.51
C PHE A 425 13.72 11.37 -6.12
N ARG A 426 12.47 10.92 -6.19
CA ARG A 426 12.04 9.71 -6.90
C ARG A 426 11.23 10.04 -8.15
N LYS A 427 10.62 11.21 -8.16
CA LYS A 427 9.99 11.85 -9.31
C LYS A 427 10.41 13.32 -9.32
N ARG A 428 10.70 13.88 -10.48
CA ARG A 428 11.06 15.30 -10.64
C ARG A 428 10.67 15.78 -12.03
N ASN A 429 10.14 16.99 -12.14
CA ASN A 429 9.64 17.55 -13.40
C ASN A 429 8.63 16.58 -14.07
N ARG A 430 7.75 15.96 -13.27
CA ARG A 430 6.73 15.00 -13.71
C ARG A 430 7.29 13.69 -14.30
N GLN A 431 8.56 13.39 -14.11
CA GLN A 431 9.22 12.19 -14.61
C GLN A 431 9.81 11.40 -13.45
N LEU A 432 9.60 10.09 -13.45
CA LEU A 432 10.26 9.17 -12.54
C LEU A 432 11.78 9.29 -12.69
N ALA A 433 12.47 9.31 -11.57
CA ALA A 433 13.92 9.32 -11.55
C ALA A 433 14.48 8.03 -12.14
N THR A 434 15.70 8.08 -12.65
CA THR A 434 16.45 6.87 -13.04
C THR A 434 16.63 5.95 -11.84
N THR A 435 16.28 4.68 -12.01
CA THR A 435 16.34 3.66 -10.98
C THR A 435 17.61 2.85 -11.11
N LYS A 436 18.41 2.81 -10.07
CA LYS A 436 19.57 1.92 -9.99
C LYS A 436 19.12 0.55 -9.50
N LEU A 437 19.39 -0.50 -10.28
CA LEU A 437 19.05 -1.86 -9.91
C LEU A 437 19.94 -2.34 -8.76
N ASP A 438 19.30 -2.80 -7.69
CA ASP A 438 19.93 -3.51 -6.56
C ASP A 438 19.68 -5.02 -6.76
N LEU A 439 20.68 -5.72 -7.25
CA LEU A 439 20.61 -7.15 -7.55
C LEU A 439 21.44 -8.01 -6.56
N GLU A 440 21.78 -7.46 -5.41
CA GLU A 440 22.60 -8.17 -4.42
C GLU A 440 21.95 -9.49 -3.97
N LEU A 441 20.62 -9.49 -3.80
CA LEU A 441 19.84 -10.68 -3.45
C LEU A 441 19.52 -11.58 -4.64
N MET A 442 19.87 -11.17 -5.86
CA MET A 442 19.61 -11.89 -7.12
C MET A 442 20.88 -12.08 -7.96
N PRO A 443 21.91 -12.78 -7.45
CA PRO A 443 23.22 -12.85 -8.10
C PRO A 443 23.20 -13.51 -9.49
N ASN A 444 22.18 -14.28 -9.79
CA ASN A 444 22.00 -14.96 -11.08
C ASN A 444 21.26 -14.10 -12.11
N MET A 445 20.53 -13.06 -11.67
CA MET A 445 19.86 -12.14 -12.58
C MET A 445 20.89 -11.19 -13.20
N LYS A 446 20.85 -11.08 -14.52
CA LYS A 446 21.70 -10.15 -15.28
C LYS A 446 20.83 -9.24 -16.11
N HIS A 447 21.11 -7.97 -16.08
CA HIS A 447 20.52 -6.98 -16.97
C HIS A 447 21.63 -6.15 -17.62
N GLU A 448 21.44 -5.75 -18.88
CA GLU A 448 22.45 -5.00 -19.63
C GLU A 448 22.75 -3.61 -19.01
N LYS A 449 21.75 -3.02 -18.36
CA LYS A 449 21.85 -1.73 -17.69
C LYS A 449 21.81 -1.90 -16.19
N SER A 450 22.68 -1.19 -15.47
CA SER A 450 22.61 -1.05 -14.00
C SER A 450 21.60 0.03 -13.58
N ASP A 451 21.36 1.00 -14.46
CA ASP A 451 20.49 2.15 -14.26
C ASP A 451 19.42 2.16 -15.34
N VAL A 452 18.15 2.06 -14.93
CA VAL A 452 17.00 1.94 -15.84
C VAL A 452 16.06 3.12 -15.70
N GLN A 453 15.44 3.49 -16.80
CA GLN A 453 14.33 4.46 -16.85
C GLN A 453 13.01 3.70 -16.94
N TRP A 454 11.89 4.38 -16.69
CA TRP A 454 10.56 3.77 -16.80
C TRP A 454 10.33 3.02 -18.12
N ARG A 455 10.83 3.53 -19.24
CA ARG A 455 10.70 2.85 -20.54
C ARG A 455 11.40 1.49 -20.58
N ASP A 456 12.55 1.37 -19.92
CA ASP A 456 13.26 0.07 -19.82
C ASP A 456 12.43 -0.91 -19.00
N VAL A 457 11.93 -0.46 -17.83
CA VAL A 457 11.04 -1.26 -16.95
C VAL A 457 9.78 -1.69 -17.70
N ALA A 458 9.12 -0.78 -18.41
CA ALA A 458 7.92 -1.09 -19.20
C ALA A 458 8.20 -2.15 -20.28
N THR A 459 9.37 -2.11 -20.91
CA THR A 459 9.78 -3.12 -21.90
C THR A 459 9.91 -4.50 -21.26
N GLU A 460 10.56 -4.58 -20.10
CA GLU A 460 10.74 -5.85 -19.38
C GLU A 460 9.39 -6.37 -18.82
N LEU A 461 8.51 -5.49 -18.33
CA LEU A 461 7.16 -5.86 -17.90
C LEU A 461 6.34 -6.49 -19.03
N LEU A 462 6.40 -5.95 -20.25
CA LEU A 462 5.68 -6.52 -21.39
C LEU A 462 6.25 -7.88 -21.82
N LYS A 463 7.58 -8.06 -21.81
CA LYS A 463 8.22 -9.36 -22.05
C LYS A 463 7.83 -10.38 -20.98
N SER A 464 7.92 -9.98 -19.71
CA SER A 464 7.53 -10.79 -18.56
C SER A 464 6.08 -11.23 -18.65
N ARG A 465 5.15 -10.29 -18.95
CA ARG A 465 3.73 -10.62 -19.15
C ARG A 465 3.53 -11.69 -20.23
N GLN A 466 4.23 -11.59 -21.35
CA GLN A 466 4.15 -12.59 -22.42
C GLN A 466 4.65 -13.97 -21.94
N SER A 467 5.76 -14.02 -21.21
CA SER A 467 6.31 -15.25 -20.62
C SER A 467 5.35 -15.90 -19.64
N ILE A 468 4.68 -15.10 -18.78
CA ILE A 468 3.69 -15.57 -17.83
C ILE A 468 2.49 -16.19 -18.57
N LEU A 469 1.95 -15.51 -19.59
CA LEU A 469 0.83 -16.02 -20.39
C LEU A 469 1.16 -17.36 -21.07
N GLU A 470 2.38 -17.51 -21.59
CA GLU A 470 2.87 -18.77 -22.18
C GLU A 470 2.96 -19.88 -21.12
N THR A 471 3.44 -19.57 -19.90
CA THR A 471 3.51 -20.50 -18.78
C THR A 471 2.13 -20.95 -18.32
N GLU A 472 1.19 -20.00 -18.17
CA GLU A 472 -0.21 -20.29 -17.79
C GLU A 472 -0.85 -21.24 -18.82
N LYS A 473 -0.73 -20.93 -20.11
CA LYS A 473 -1.26 -21.76 -21.18
C LYS A 473 -0.65 -23.17 -21.20
N ALA A 474 0.66 -23.28 -21.00
CA ALA A 474 1.35 -24.57 -20.98
C ALA A 474 0.96 -25.42 -19.77
N SER A 475 0.72 -24.83 -18.61
CA SER A 475 0.31 -25.51 -17.37
C SER A 475 -1.20 -25.75 -17.27
N GLY A 476 -2.02 -25.05 -18.07
CA GLY A 476 -3.47 -25.03 -17.95
C GLY A 476 -4.02 -24.12 -16.86
N ALA A 477 -3.19 -23.19 -16.36
CA ALA A 477 -3.58 -22.15 -15.40
C ALA A 477 -4.49 -21.07 -16.04
N ASP A 478 -4.57 -21.05 -17.37
CA ASP A 478 -5.43 -20.15 -18.16
C ASP A 478 -6.92 -20.55 -18.18
N ASP A 479 -7.28 -21.65 -17.48
CA ASP A 479 -8.67 -22.11 -17.33
C ASP A 479 -9.23 -21.66 -15.97
N PRO A 480 -9.97 -20.54 -15.91
CA PRO A 480 -10.44 -19.98 -14.64
C PRO A 480 -11.46 -20.87 -13.92
N GLU A 481 -12.23 -21.68 -14.66
CA GLU A 481 -13.28 -22.52 -14.06
C GLU A 481 -12.70 -23.73 -13.32
N ALA A 482 -11.56 -24.26 -13.78
CA ALA A 482 -10.94 -25.42 -13.13
C ALA A 482 -10.56 -25.19 -11.67
N GLY A 483 -10.24 -23.94 -11.30
CA GLY A 483 -9.88 -23.54 -9.94
C GLY A 483 -11.06 -23.02 -9.11
N PHE A 484 -12.08 -22.41 -9.71
CA PHE A 484 -13.18 -21.74 -9.01
C PHE A 484 -13.91 -22.66 -8.03
N GLU A 485 -14.30 -23.85 -8.44
CA GLU A 485 -14.94 -24.86 -7.59
C GLU A 485 -14.09 -25.21 -6.34
N ASN A 486 -12.76 -25.26 -6.51
CA ASN A 486 -11.85 -25.54 -5.41
C ASN A 486 -11.75 -24.34 -4.44
N ILE A 487 -11.76 -23.11 -4.95
CA ILE A 487 -11.76 -21.90 -4.11
C ILE A 487 -13.04 -21.82 -3.29
N VAL A 488 -14.20 -22.03 -3.89
CA VAL A 488 -15.50 -22.08 -3.19
C VAL A 488 -15.46 -23.10 -2.04
N ARG A 489 -14.85 -24.29 -2.29
CA ARG A 489 -14.69 -25.32 -1.27
C ARG A 489 -13.68 -24.93 -0.19
N ILE A 490 -12.52 -24.35 -0.55
CA ILE A 490 -11.46 -23.94 0.39
C ILE A 490 -11.97 -22.83 1.31
N PHE A 491 -12.75 -21.88 0.79
CA PHE A 491 -13.34 -20.81 1.58
C PHE A 491 -14.56 -21.26 2.40
N GLY A 492 -15.04 -22.51 2.21
CA GLY A 492 -16.25 -22.98 2.88
C GLY A 492 -17.50 -22.21 2.47
N THR A 493 -17.50 -21.63 1.27
CA THR A 493 -18.63 -20.84 0.77
C THR A 493 -19.80 -21.75 0.43
N ASP A 494 -20.98 -21.39 0.94
CA ASP A 494 -22.23 -22.07 0.66
C ASP A 494 -22.67 -21.80 -0.79
N LYS A 495 -22.64 -22.82 -1.65
CA LYS A 495 -22.97 -22.68 -3.08
C LYS A 495 -24.38 -22.15 -3.32
N ASP A 496 -25.33 -22.43 -2.42
CA ASP A 496 -26.72 -21.98 -2.55
C ASP A 496 -26.87 -20.47 -2.32
N LYS A 497 -25.80 -19.81 -1.81
CA LYS A 497 -25.73 -18.35 -1.62
C LYS A 497 -25.03 -17.61 -2.77
N LEU A 498 -24.48 -18.33 -3.74
CA LEU A 498 -23.84 -17.70 -4.89
C LEU A 498 -24.92 -17.17 -5.86
N VAL A 499 -24.72 -15.93 -6.31
CA VAL A 499 -25.53 -15.29 -7.34
C VAL A 499 -24.61 -15.03 -8.53
N TYR A 500 -24.98 -15.56 -9.70
CA TYR A 500 -24.22 -15.44 -10.94
C TYR A 500 -24.78 -14.33 -11.85
#